data_ed7533954daed8fa7f9d76d2d6029c25
#
_entry.id   ed7533954daed8fa7f9d76d2d6029c25
#
_cell.length_a   1.000
_cell.length_b   1.000
_cell.length_c   1.000
_cell.angle_alpha   90.00
_cell.angle_beta   90.00
_cell.angle_gamma   90.00
#
_symmetry.space_group_name_H-M   'P 1'
#
loop_
_entity.id
_entity.type
_entity.pdbx_description
1 polymer ?
#
loop_
_entity_poly.entity_id
_entity_poly.type
_entity_poly.pdbx_seq_one_letter_code
_entity_poly.pdbx_strand_id
1 'polypeptide(L)'
;MEVHFDMNVRTVTANNKVEADRGRVAIERGPVVYCAEWADNDFDVLSVLLNPRSEFKVIERKDLLCGINQIQTQAQSLEYDKAGRLLVKDRMLTLIPYYAWAHRGTGNMAVWLPDEVNATRPKAIPTLASKSKIDASHKIPTLFSVADGLIPQDENDRTIPYYHWYPKTGTTEWISYEFPEEVQVSTSTVYWFDDTPWGSCSIPKSWKIYYKNTEGKWLPVENLNAYSIIKGEGSAVKFKTVKTKAIKLEVVLPDEKTAGIYEWQVK
;
A
#
# COMPACT_ATOMS: atom_id res chain seq x y z
N MET A 1 -21.05 20.95 37.85
CA MET A 1 -21.65 20.66 36.53
C MET A 1 -21.39 19.18 36.26
N GLU A 2 -22.42 18.37 36.07
CA GLU A 2 -22.33 16.95 35.74
C GLU A 2 -22.72 16.78 34.27
N VAL A 3 -21.93 16.03 33.51
CA VAL A 3 -22.16 15.81 32.06
C VAL A 3 -22.27 14.31 31.86
N HIS A 4 -23.39 13.85 31.32
CA HIS A 4 -23.61 12.45 30.94
C HIS A 4 -23.54 12.34 29.44
N PHE A 5 -22.66 11.42 28.95
CA PHE A 5 -22.58 11.06 27.54
C PHE A 5 -23.36 9.77 27.28
N ASP A 6 -24.08 9.73 26.17
CA ASP A 6 -24.61 8.48 25.66
C ASP A 6 -23.43 7.62 25.17
N MET A 7 -23.23 6.46 25.82
CA MET A 7 -22.13 5.54 25.54
C MET A 7 -22.52 4.39 24.59
N ASN A 8 -23.54 4.58 23.77
CA ASN A 8 -23.88 3.64 22.70
C ASN A 8 -22.83 3.65 21.60
N VAL A 9 -22.64 2.49 20.98
CA VAL A 9 -21.79 2.38 19.77
C VAL A 9 -22.60 2.87 18.57
N ARG A 10 -21.98 3.68 17.73
CA ARG A 10 -22.59 4.20 16.50
C ARG A 10 -21.60 4.18 15.34
N THR A 11 -22.12 4.09 14.14
CA THR A 11 -21.38 4.33 12.90
C THR A 11 -21.49 5.79 12.49
N VAL A 12 -20.42 6.34 11.96
CA VAL A 12 -20.32 7.72 11.46
C VAL A 12 -19.82 7.69 10.03
N THR A 13 -20.48 8.44 9.15
CA THR A 13 -20.07 8.66 7.77
C THR A 13 -19.45 10.05 7.61
N ALA A 14 -18.43 10.17 6.77
CA ALA A 14 -17.84 11.47 6.43
C ALA A 14 -18.79 12.32 5.59
N ASN A 15 -18.53 13.63 5.54
CA ASN A 15 -19.20 14.52 4.60
C ASN A 15 -18.88 14.07 3.15
N ASN A 16 -19.89 14.08 2.27
CA ASN A 16 -19.77 13.64 0.86
C ASN A 16 -18.68 14.39 0.04
N LYS A 17 -18.20 15.53 0.54
CA LYS A 17 -17.08 16.27 -0.06
C LYS A 17 -15.71 15.68 0.27
N VAL A 18 -15.63 14.76 1.25
CA VAL A 18 -14.39 14.04 1.61
C VAL A 18 -14.32 12.77 0.78
N GLU A 19 -13.72 12.87 -0.39
CA GLU A 19 -13.67 11.76 -1.36
C GLU A 19 -12.92 10.53 -0.82
N ALA A 20 -11.86 10.74 -0.04
CA ALA A 20 -11.06 9.68 0.54
C ALA A 20 -11.84 8.73 1.48
N ASP A 21 -12.95 9.18 2.04
CA ASP A 21 -13.76 8.42 3.00
C ASP A 21 -15.07 7.88 2.41
N ARG A 22 -15.28 8.01 1.09
CA ARG A 22 -16.43 7.41 0.41
C ARG A 22 -16.42 5.89 0.53
N GLY A 23 -17.59 5.30 0.80
CA GLY A 23 -17.73 3.85 1.02
C GLY A 23 -17.04 3.36 2.29
N ARG A 24 -16.90 4.25 3.29
CA ARG A 24 -16.28 3.97 4.57
C ARG A 24 -17.10 4.55 5.71
N VAL A 25 -16.97 3.92 6.88
CA VAL A 25 -17.56 4.38 8.14
C VAL A 25 -16.52 4.37 9.24
N ALA A 26 -16.63 5.29 10.18
CA ALA A 26 -15.92 5.25 11.46
C ALA A 26 -16.84 4.72 12.57
N ILE A 27 -16.27 4.14 13.60
CA ILE A 27 -16.99 3.65 14.78
C ILE A 27 -16.67 4.54 15.97
N GLU A 28 -17.72 5.00 16.64
CA GLU A 28 -17.62 5.79 17.86
C GLU A 28 -18.44 5.15 19.01
N ARG A 29 -17.98 5.37 20.23
CA ARG A 29 -18.71 5.06 21.44
C ARG A 29 -18.67 6.26 22.38
N GLY A 30 -19.80 6.93 22.53
CA GLY A 30 -19.83 8.25 23.16
C GLY A 30 -18.92 9.23 22.40
N PRO A 31 -18.03 9.96 23.08
CA PRO A 31 -17.07 10.87 22.44
C PRO A 31 -15.78 10.18 21.94
N VAL A 32 -15.67 8.86 22.06
CA VAL A 32 -14.44 8.11 21.76
C VAL A 32 -14.53 7.49 20.37
N VAL A 33 -13.57 7.82 19.51
CA VAL A 33 -13.36 7.18 18.21
C VAL A 33 -12.62 5.85 18.40
N TYR A 34 -12.95 4.85 17.59
CA TYR A 34 -12.33 3.52 17.61
C TYR A 34 -11.59 3.25 16.30
N CYS A 35 -10.59 2.38 16.38
CA CYS A 35 -9.82 1.91 15.22
C CYS A 35 -9.61 0.40 15.26
N ALA A 36 -9.45 -0.20 14.09
CA ALA A 36 -8.93 -1.55 13.93
C ALA A 36 -7.40 -1.50 13.94
N GLU A 37 -6.74 -2.30 14.79
CA GLU A 37 -5.30 -2.43 14.83
C GLU A 37 -4.89 -3.87 14.53
N TRP A 38 -3.79 -4.05 13.81
CA TRP A 38 -3.23 -5.36 13.45
C TRP A 38 -3.07 -6.30 14.65
N ALA A 39 -2.73 -5.75 15.82
CA ALA A 39 -2.43 -6.53 17.02
C ALA A 39 -3.65 -7.24 17.63
N ASP A 40 -4.87 -6.82 17.28
CA ASP A 40 -6.13 -7.40 17.78
C ASP A 40 -6.85 -8.26 16.73
N ASN A 41 -6.33 -8.33 15.50
CA ASN A 41 -7.00 -8.97 14.39
C ASN A 41 -6.04 -9.95 13.69
N ASP A 42 -6.53 -11.15 13.34
CA ASP A 42 -5.77 -12.23 12.69
C ASP A 42 -5.71 -12.09 11.16
N PHE A 43 -6.13 -10.95 10.63
CA PHE A 43 -6.15 -10.61 9.20
C PHE A 43 -5.68 -9.18 8.99
N ASP A 44 -5.42 -8.80 7.73
CA ASP A 44 -5.07 -7.42 7.41
C ASP A 44 -6.29 -6.50 7.57
N VAL A 45 -6.22 -5.58 8.53
CA VAL A 45 -7.32 -4.65 8.84
C VAL A 45 -7.66 -3.70 7.69
N LEU A 46 -6.75 -3.49 6.73
CA LEU A 46 -7.02 -2.72 5.51
C LEU A 46 -7.88 -3.50 4.51
N SER A 47 -7.97 -4.83 4.65
CA SER A 47 -8.80 -5.69 3.80
C SER A 47 -10.22 -5.89 4.33
N VAL A 48 -10.57 -5.26 5.45
CA VAL A 48 -11.88 -5.44 6.07
C VAL A 48 -13.01 -4.88 5.20
N LEU A 49 -14.13 -5.56 5.23
CA LEU A 49 -15.42 -5.08 4.74
C LEU A 49 -16.42 -5.18 5.89
N LEU A 50 -16.82 -4.03 6.41
CA LEU A 50 -17.74 -3.93 7.53
C LEU A 50 -19.19 -3.85 7.02
N ASN A 51 -20.09 -4.66 7.60
CA ASN A 51 -21.49 -4.37 7.49
C ASN A 51 -21.89 -3.41 8.64
N PRO A 52 -22.20 -2.14 8.35
CA PRO A 52 -22.51 -1.14 9.39
C PRO A 52 -23.80 -1.44 10.19
N ARG A 53 -24.59 -2.43 9.73
CA ARG A 53 -25.78 -2.92 10.44
C ARG A 53 -25.49 -4.12 11.35
N SER A 54 -24.23 -4.57 11.44
CA SER A 54 -23.83 -5.64 12.36
C SER A 54 -23.97 -5.19 13.81
N GLU A 55 -24.24 -6.13 14.68
CA GLU A 55 -24.26 -5.86 16.14
C GLU A 55 -22.84 -5.59 16.64
N PHE A 56 -22.73 -4.60 17.51
CA PHE A 56 -21.50 -4.25 18.19
C PHE A 56 -21.55 -4.68 19.65
N LYS A 57 -20.57 -5.48 20.07
CA LYS A 57 -20.43 -5.94 21.45
C LYS A 57 -19.28 -5.20 22.13
N VAL A 58 -19.55 -4.53 23.24
CA VAL A 58 -18.53 -3.87 24.05
C VAL A 58 -17.97 -4.88 25.06
N ILE A 59 -16.65 -4.99 25.15
CA ILE A 59 -15.92 -5.90 26.02
C ILE A 59 -14.93 -5.10 26.85
N GLU A 60 -15.09 -5.11 28.17
CA GLU A 60 -14.12 -4.48 29.08
C GLU A 60 -12.85 -5.35 29.15
N ARG A 61 -11.68 -4.73 28.92
CA ARG A 61 -10.36 -5.34 28.97
C ARG A 61 -9.47 -4.60 29.97
N LYS A 62 -9.59 -4.97 31.24
CA LYS A 62 -8.78 -4.40 32.33
C LYS A 62 -7.29 -4.76 32.22
N ASP A 63 -6.99 -5.85 31.56
CA ASP A 63 -5.67 -6.43 31.34
C ASP A 63 -4.90 -5.82 30.16
N LEU A 64 -5.57 -5.05 29.31
CA LEU A 64 -5.00 -4.56 28.05
C LEU A 64 -4.86 -3.03 28.09
N LEU A 65 -3.66 -2.50 27.73
CA LEU A 65 -3.39 -1.07 27.53
C LEU A 65 -3.86 -0.19 28.70
N CYS A 66 -3.58 -0.60 29.93
CA CYS A 66 -4.01 0.06 31.18
C CYS A 66 -5.53 0.07 31.42
N GLY A 67 -6.28 -0.81 30.76
CA GLY A 67 -7.73 -0.92 30.86
C GLY A 67 -8.45 -0.13 29.77
N ILE A 68 -9.05 -0.84 28.83
CA ILE A 68 -9.83 -0.28 27.72
C ILE A 68 -11.15 -1.03 27.55
N ASN A 69 -12.09 -0.42 26.85
CA ASN A 69 -13.24 -1.10 26.28
C ASN A 69 -12.96 -1.42 24.80
N GLN A 70 -12.91 -2.70 24.44
CA GLN A 70 -12.90 -3.14 23.05
C GLN A 70 -14.32 -3.17 22.49
N ILE A 71 -14.44 -3.02 21.17
CA ILE A 71 -15.68 -3.30 20.43
C ILE A 71 -15.42 -4.47 19.51
N GLN A 72 -16.29 -5.48 19.53
CA GLN A 72 -16.25 -6.61 18.59
C GLN A 72 -17.50 -6.63 17.75
N THR A 73 -17.33 -6.98 16.46
CA THR A 73 -18.42 -7.15 15.52
C THR A 73 -18.06 -8.15 14.42
N GLN A 74 -19.07 -8.78 13.83
CA GLN A 74 -18.89 -9.61 12.64
C GLN A 74 -18.58 -8.70 11.42
N ALA A 75 -17.56 -9.06 10.69
CA ALA A 75 -17.12 -8.39 9.48
C ALA A 75 -16.63 -9.43 8.46
N GLN A 76 -16.19 -8.97 7.29
CA GLN A 76 -15.56 -9.81 6.29
C GLN A 76 -14.16 -9.28 5.98
N SER A 77 -13.27 -10.14 5.50
CA SER A 77 -12.02 -9.72 4.88
C SER A 77 -12.00 -10.16 3.42
N LEU A 78 -11.42 -9.31 2.57
CA LEU A 78 -11.21 -9.61 1.17
C LEU A 78 -9.74 -9.99 0.94
N GLU A 79 -9.51 -11.13 0.32
CA GLU A 79 -8.17 -11.67 0.07
C GLU A 79 -8.11 -12.24 -1.34
N TYR A 80 -6.95 -12.20 -1.99
CA TYR A 80 -6.75 -12.92 -3.25
C TYR A 80 -6.22 -14.33 -3.00
N ASP A 81 -6.75 -15.31 -3.72
CA ASP A 81 -6.16 -16.65 -3.77
C ASP A 81 -4.92 -16.69 -4.69
N LYS A 82 -4.23 -17.84 -4.74
CA LYS A 82 -3.03 -18.02 -5.58
C LYS A 82 -3.30 -17.84 -7.09
N ALA A 83 -4.55 -17.93 -7.52
CA ALA A 83 -4.97 -17.72 -8.91
C ALA A 83 -5.45 -16.28 -9.19
N GLY A 84 -5.38 -15.39 -8.19
CA GLY A 84 -5.81 -13.99 -8.31
C GLY A 84 -7.32 -13.78 -8.19
N ARG A 85 -8.06 -14.77 -7.68
CA ARG A 85 -9.51 -14.63 -7.47
C ARG A 85 -9.77 -14.03 -6.10
N LEU A 86 -10.68 -13.06 -6.04
CA LEU A 86 -11.09 -12.44 -4.79
C LEU A 86 -11.90 -13.45 -3.94
N LEU A 87 -11.44 -13.68 -2.73
CA LEU A 87 -12.11 -14.49 -1.72
C LEU A 87 -12.66 -13.57 -0.62
N VAL A 88 -13.86 -13.87 -0.19
CA VAL A 88 -14.51 -13.22 0.96
C VAL A 88 -14.50 -14.20 2.12
N LYS A 89 -13.98 -13.78 3.28
CA LYS A 89 -13.92 -14.60 4.48
C LYS A 89 -14.59 -13.88 5.65
N ASP A 90 -15.44 -14.60 6.39
CA ASP A 90 -16.02 -14.07 7.60
C ASP A 90 -14.96 -13.91 8.69
N ARG A 91 -15.00 -12.79 9.42
CA ARG A 91 -14.04 -12.40 10.43
C ARG A 91 -14.73 -11.83 11.67
N MET A 92 -14.08 -12.00 12.81
CA MET A 92 -14.40 -11.22 14.01
C MET A 92 -13.49 -9.98 13.99
N LEU A 93 -14.06 -8.81 13.77
CA LEU A 93 -13.34 -7.54 13.85
C LEU A 93 -13.31 -7.05 15.29
N THR A 94 -12.12 -6.78 15.78
CA THR A 94 -11.89 -6.19 17.10
C THR A 94 -11.34 -4.77 16.95
N LEU A 95 -12.01 -3.83 17.61
CA LEU A 95 -11.67 -2.41 17.61
C LEU A 95 -11.22 -1.98 18.99
N ILE A 96 -10.25 -1.07 19.06
CA ILE A 96 -9.78 -0.43 20.29
C ILE A 96 -10.00 1.08 20.21
N PRO A 97 -10.05 1.79 21.36
CA PRO A 97 -10.07 3.24 21.36
C PRO A 97 -8.86 3.83 20.59
N TYR A 98 -9.09 4.80 19.73
CA TYR A 98 -8.03 5.40 18.91
C TYR A 98 -6.87 5.97 19.74
N TYR A 99 -7.12 6.49 20.94
CA TYR A 99 -6.06 6.99 21.81
C TYR A 99 -5.10 5.90 22.31
N ALA A 100 -5.48 4.62 22.19
CA ALA A 100 -4.72 3.48 22.69
C ALA A 100 -3.93 2.72 21.58
N TRP A 101 -3.93 3.19 20.33
CA TRP A 101 -3.21 2.54 19.23
C TRP A 101 -1.70 2.82 19.27
N ALA A 102 -0.92 2.07 18.48
CA ALA A 102 0.55 2.20 18.28
C ALA A 102 1.43 1.85 19.50
N HIS A 103 0.86 1.28 20.57
CA HIS A 103 1.66 0.90 21.75
C HIS A 103 2.20 -0.54 21.69
N ARG A 104 1.87 -1.31 20.65
CA ARG A 104 2.19 -2.74 20.53
C ARG A 104 3.06 -3.08 19.31
N GLY A 105 3.79 -2.11 18.79
CA GLY A 105 4.69 -2.27 17.64
C GLY A 105 4.12 -1.71 16.34
N THR A 106 4.82 -1.97 15.23
CA THR A 106 4.47 -1.47 13.90
C THR A 106 3.54 -2.42 13.17
N GLY A 107 2.44 -1.92 12.63
CA GLY A 107 1.49 -2.68 11.82
C GLY A 107 0.37 -1.80 11.28
N ASN A 108 -0.52 -2.38 10.49
CA ASN A 108 -1.63 -1.67 9.87
C ASN A 108 -2.68 -1.26 10.90
N MET A 109 -3.28 -0.08 10.67
CA MET A 109 -4.38 0.45 11.45
C MET A 109 -5.37 1.17 10.54
N ALA A 110 -6.67 1.10 10.85
CA ALA A 110 -7.71 1.83 10.15
C ALA A 110 -8.75 2.40 11.13
N VAL A 111 -9.10 3.69 10.92
CA VAL A 111 -10.24 4.36 11.57
C VAL A 111 -11.46 4.31 10.67
N TRP A 112 -11.28 4.68 9.40
CA TRP A 112 -12.30 4.63 8.37
C TRP A 112 -12.33 3.23 7.75
N LEU A 113 -13.32 2.45 8.12
CA LEU A 113 -13.49 1.05 7.73
C LEU A 113 -14.38 0.97 6.49
N PRO A 114 -13.93 0.28 5.43
CA PRO A 114 -14.75 0.07 4.23
C PRO A 114 -16.09 -0.62 4.56
N ASP A 115 -17.17 -0.08 4.05
CA ASP A 115 -18.51 -0.67 4.02
C ASP A 115 -19.00 -0.97 2.58
N GLU A 116 -18.14 -0.65 1.59
CA GLU A 116 -18.29 -1.01 0.19
C GLU A 116 -17.06 -1.77 -0.31
N VAL A 117 -17.28 -2.75 -1.20
CA VAL A 117 -16.21 -3.63 -1.73
C VAL A 117 -15.11 -2.85 -2.44
N ASN A 118 -15.47 -1.83 -3.22
CA ASN A 118 -14.53 -0.99 -3.97
C ASN A 118 -13.70 -0.04 -3.10
N ALA A 119 -14.12 0.21 -1.86
CA ALA A 119 -13.33 0.95 -0.87
C ALA A 119 -12.37 0.06 -0.08
N THR A 120 -12.45 -1.26 -0.23
CA THR A 120 -11.62 -2.24 0.47
C THR A 120 -10.27 -2.39 -0.22
N ARG A 121 -9.21 -2.66 0.55
CA ARG A 121 -7.87 -2.94 0.03
C ARG A 121 -7.46 -4.37 0.37
N PRO A 122 -7.80 -5.35 -0.49
CA PRO A 122 -7.38 -6.72 -0.29
C PRO A 122 -5.85 -6.81 -0.26
N LYS A 123 -5.30 -7.65 0.62
CA LYS A 123 -3.87 -7.89 0.64
C LYS A 123 -3.40 -8.38 -0.72
N ALA A 124 -2.43 -7.69 -1.30
CA ALA A 124 -1.86 -8.03 -2.60
C ALA A 124 -1.25 -9.44 -2.60
N ILE A 125 -1.36 -10.13 -3.77
CA ILE A 125 -0.71 -11.43 -3.95
C ILE A 125 0.80 -11.22 -3.90
N PRO A 126 1.55 -12.04 -3.13
CA PRO A 126 3.00 -11.92 -3.11
C PRO A 126 3.61 -12.08 -4.51
N THR A 127 4.30 -11.05 -4.99
CA THR A 127 4.98 -11.00 -6.29
C THR A 127 6.46 -11.40 -6.16
N LEU A 128 7.18 -11.51 -7.27
CA LEU A 128 8.65 -11.63 -7.25
C LEU A 128 9.28 -10.41 -6.54
N ALA A 129 8.77 -9.21 -6.82
CA ALA A 129 9.23 -7.97 -6.22
C ALA A 129 9.05 -7.96 -4.70
N SER A 130 7.86 -8.32 -4.19
CA SER A 130 7.56 -8.30 -2.75
C SER A 130 8.36 -9.29 -1.91
N LYS A 131 8.94 -10.33 -2.55
CA LYS A 131 9.82 -11.33 -1.91
C LYS A 131 11.30 -10.98 -2.01
N SER A 132 11.64 -9.90 -2.70
CA SER A 132 13.01 -9.51 -2.98
C SER A 132 13.57 -8.60 -1.90
N LYS A 133 14.90 -8.60 -1.77
CA LYS A 133 15.60 -7.54 -1.06
C LYS A 133 15.65 -6.31 -1.96
N ILE A 134 15.09 -5.20 -1.46
CA ILE A 134 15.02 -3.94 -2.20
C ILE A 134 16.20 -3.05 -1.80
N ASP A 135 16.87 -2.46 -2.77
CA ASP A 135 17.88 -1.42 -2.57
C ASP A 135 17.68 -0.28 -3.57
N ALA A 136 18.13 0.94 -3.21
CA ALA A 136 17.94 2.12 -4.03
C ALA A 136 19.06 3.14 -3.82
N SER A 137 19.27 4.01 -4.81
CA SER A 137 20.20 5.14 -4.77
C SER A 137 19.82 6.21 -3.73
N HIS A 138 18.55 6.22 -3.29
CA HIS A 138 18.02 7.09 -2.24
C HIS A 138 17.16 6.28 -1.28
N LYS A 139 17.60 6.15 -0.02
CA LYS A 139 16.89 5.32 0.98
C LYS A 139 16.00 6.18 1.85
N ILE A 140 14.69 5.99 1.72
CA ILE A 140 13.67 6.62 2.56
C ILE A 140 12.75 5.54 3.15
N PRO A 141 12.02 5.83 4.24
CA PRO A 141 11.17 4.84 4.90
C PRO A 141 10.10 4.19 3.99
N THR A 142 9.64 4.90 2.96
CA THR A 142 8.62 4.41 2.03
C THR A 142 9.19 3.57 0.87
N LEU A 143 10.47 3.19 0.87
CA LEU A 143 11.06 2.37 -0.20
C LEU A 143 10.33 1.03 -0.41
N PHE A 144 9.69 0.48 0.62
CA PHE A 144 8.90 -0.75 0.51
C PHE A 144 7.73 -0.64 -0.48
N SER A 145 7.19 0.57 -0.69
CA SER A 145 6.00 0.78 -1.53
C SER A 145 6.20 0.35 -2.98
N VAL A 146 7.44 0.38 -3.48
CA VAL A 146 7.74 -0.01 -4.87
C VAL A 146 7.48 -1.50 -5.16
N ALA A 147 7.19 -2.31 -4.11
CA ALA A 147 6.98 -3.75 -4.20
C ALA A 147 5.85 -4.25 -3.29
N ASP A 148 4.97 -3.40 -2.82
CA ASP A 148 3.85 -3.76 -1.92
C ASP A 148 2.64 -4.34 -2.67
N GLY A 149 2.66 -4.26 -4.01
CA GLY A 149 1.62 -4.79 -4.89
C GLY A 149 0.39 -3.90 -4.99
N LEU A 150 0.42 -2.70 -4.41
CA LEU A 150 -0.68 -1.74 -4.50
C LEU A 150 -0.59 -0.96 -5.82
N ILE A 151 -1.68 -0.99 -6.58
CA ILE A 151 -1.79 -0.29 -7.85
C ILE A 151 -2.55 1.02 -7.62
N PRO A 152 -2.01 2.17 -8.05
CA PRO A 152 -2.68 3.45 -7.88
C PRO A 152 -3.94 3.54 -8.76
N GLN A 153 -4.90 4.36 -8.33
CA GLN A 153 -6.09 4.68 -9.12
C GLN A 153 -5.80 5.73 -10.20
N ASP A 154 -4.84 6.61 -9.94
CA ASP A 154 -4.33 7.64 -10.85
C ASP A 154 -2.88 7.99 -10.51
N GLU A 155 -2.30 8.97 -11.22
CA GLU A 155 -0.90 9.39 -11.01
C GLU A 155 -0.65 10.13 -9.69
N ASN A 156 -1.70 10.55 -8.97
CA ASN A 156 -1.61 11.29 -7.71
C ASN A 156 -2.45 10.66 -6.58
N ASP A 157 -2.60 9.35 -6.61
CA ASP A 157 -3.33 8.61 -5.57
C ASP A 157 -2.66 8.75 -4.20
N ARG A 158 -3.19 9.63 -3.35
CA ARG A 158 -2.68 9.87 -1.98
C ARG A 158 -3.16 8.83 -0.98
N THR A 159 -3.91 7.83 -1.42
CA THR A 159 -4.48 6.80 -0.55
C THR A 159 -3.57 5.59 -0.36
N ILE A 160 -2.51 5.45 -1.17
CA ILE A 160 -1.50 4.40 -1.06
C ILE A 160 -0.10 5.00 -0.87
N PRO A 161 0.84 4.28 -0.26
CA PRO A 161 2.21 4.76 -0.12
C PRO A 161 2.90 4.85 -1.49
N TYR A 162 3.89 5.74 -1.58
CA TYR A 162 4.74 5.90 -2.74
C TYR A 162 6.18 6.20 -2.34
N TYR A 163 7.11 5.85 -3.21
CA TYR A 163 8.53 6.17 -3.11
C TYR A 163 8.87 7.36 -4.01
N HIS A 164 9.88 8.16 -3.63
CA HIS A 164 10.40 9.27 -4.43
C HIS A 164 11.90 9.50 -4.20
N TRP A 165 12.55 10.19 -5.14
CA TRP A 165 13.95 10.59 -5.00
C TRP A 165 14.16 12.01 -4.47
N TYR A 166 13.09 12.71 -4.04
CA TYR A 166 13.25 14.06 -3.49
C TYR A 166 14.31 14.08 -2.37
N PRO A 167 15.22 15.09 -2.35
CA PRO A 167 15.24 16.32 -3.15
C PRO A 167 16.05 16.27 -4.46
N LYS A 168 16.41 15.10 -4.97
CA LYS A 168 17.26 14.96 -6.15
C LYS A 168 16.50 15.34 -7.45
N THR A 169 17.19 16.05 -8.35
CA THR A 169 16.70 16.47 -9.65
C THR A 169 17.82 16.35 -10.70
N GLY A 170 17.51 16.16 -11.97
CA GLY A 170 18.48 16.13 -13.08
C GLY A 170 19.52 15.01 -13.02
N THR A 171 19.39 14.06 -12.11
CA THR A 171 20.34 12.96 -11.88
C THR A 171 19.80 11.65 -12.45
N THR A 172 20.69 10.67 -12.56
CA THR A 172 20.32 9.28 -12.85
C THR A 172 20.28 8.51 -11.55
N GLU A 173 19.14 7.94 -11.25
CA GLU A 173 18.85 7.23 -10.00
C GLU A 173 18.43 5.79 -10.29
N TRP A 174 18.38 4.94 -9.24
CA TRP A 174 18.05 3.54 -9.45
C TRP A 174 17.35 2.92 -8.25
N ILE A 175 16.61 1.83 -8.53
CA ILE A 175 16.09 0.84 -7.58
C ILE A 175 16.52 -0.54 -8.07
N SER A 176 16.81 -1.46 -7.18
CA SER A 176 17.12 -2.85 -7.54
C SER A 176 16.38 -3.84 -6.65
N TYR A 177 16.04 -4.98 -7.24
CA TYR A 177 15.57 -6.17 -6.55
C TYR A 177 16.65 -7.26 -6.60
N GLU A 178 16.96 -7.84 -5.45
CA GLU A 178 17.74 -9.06 -5.33
C GLU A 178 16.80 -10.20 -4.94
N PHE A 179 16.61 -11.16 -5.84
CA PHE A 179 15.69 -12.28 -5.66
C PHE A 179 16.28 -13.32 -4.72
N PRO A 180 15.45 -14.03 -3.91
CA PRO A 180 15.93 -15.12 -3.03
C PRO A 180 16.61 -16.25 -3.81
N GLU A 181 16.16 -16.50 -5.03
CA GLU A 181 16.67 -17.50 -5.95
C GLU A 181 16.80 -16.94 -7.36
N GLU A 182 17.44 -17.67 -8.26
CA GLU A 182 17.55 -17.27 -9.66
C GLU A 182 16.22 -17.47 -10.37
N VAL A 183 15.74 -16.41 -11.01
CA VAL A 183 14.43 -16.35 -11.68
C VAL A 183 14.56 -16.02 -13.16
N GLN A 184 13.56 -16.35 -13.94
CA GLN A 184 13.40 -15.90 -15.31
C GLN A 184 12.40 -14.75 -15.36
N VAL A 185 12.81 -13.64 -15.98
CA VAL A 185 11.96 -12.45 -16.15
C VAL A 185 12.01 -11.94 -17.58
N SER A 186 10.89 -11.43 -18.08
CA SER A 186 10.73 -10.95 -19.45
C SER A 186 9.91 -9.68 -19.58
N THR A 187 9.33 -9.20 -18.47
CA THR A 187 8.53 -7.97 -18.48
C THR A 187 8.80 -7.15 -17.22
N SER A 188 8.69 -5.84 -17.38
CA SER A 188 8.74 -4.89 -16.27
C SER A 188 7.67 -3.81 -16.47
N THR A 189 6.96 -3.45 -15.38
CA THR A 189 5.92 -2.42 -15.40
C THR A 189 6.15 -1.48 -14.21
N VAL A 190 6.17 -0.17 -14.47
CA VAL A 190 6.34 0.88 -13.45
C VAL A 190 5.11 1.76 -13.42
N TYR A 191 4.58 2.00 -12.22
CA TYR A 191 3.51 2.96 -11.97
C TYR A 191 4.12 4.22 -11.37
N TRP A 192 4.11 5.32 -12.14
CA TRP A 192 4.75 6.57 -11.78
C TRP A 192 3.85 7.42 -10.87
N PHE A 193 4.46 8.03 -9.86
CA PHE A 193 3.84 9.05 -9.04
C PHE A 193 4.15 10.44 -9.62
N ASP A 194 3.10 11.25 -9.83
CA ASP A 194 3.20 12.62 -10.36
C ASP A 194 2.24 13.52 -9.60
N ASP A 195 2.74 14.50 -8.88
CA ASP A 195 1.94 15.46 -8.12
C ASP A 195 1.99 16.87 -8.71
N THR A 196 2.39 16.99 -9.97
CA THR A 196 2.36 18.28 -10.67
C THR A 196 0.93 18.75 -10.94
N PRO A 197 0.67 20.09 -10.96
CA PRO A 197 1.66 21.18 -10.84
C PRO A 197 2.03 21.54 -9.39
N TRP A 198 1.39 20.95 -8.39
CA TRP A 198 1.44 21.43 -7.01
C TRP A 198 2.64 20.91 -6.23
N GLY A 199 3.15 19.76 -6.62
CA GLY A 199 4.26 19.08 -5.94
C GLY A 199 5.58 19.09 -6.72
N SER A 200 6.56 18.39 -6.17
CA SER A 200 7.92 18.30 -6.70
C SER A 200 8.19 17.06 -7.54
N CYS A 201 7.27 16.09 -7.54
CA CYS A 201 7.41 14.85 -8.32
C CYS A 201 6.72 14.98 -9.68
N SER A 202 7.40 14.55 -10.75
CA SER A 202 6.81 14.41 -12.08
C SER A 202 7.27 13.09 -12.71
N ILE A 203 6.69 12.74 -13.86
CA ILE A 203 7.16 11.60 -14.64
C ILE A 203 8.66 11.80 -15.02
N PRO A 204 9.46 10.72 -15.08
CA PRO A 204 10.89 10.82 -15.41
C PRO A 204 11.12 11.19 -16.88
N LYS A 205 12.35 11.63 -17.22
CA LYS A 205 12.77 11.82 -18.63
C LYS A 205 12.87 10.50 -19.39
N SER A 206 13.41 9.49 -18.74
CA SER A 206 13.55 8.14 -19.31
C SER A 206 13.82 7.13 -18.19
N TRP A 207 13.65 5.86 -18.54
CA TRP A 207 13.98 4.75 -17.68
C TRP A 207 14.49 3.57 -18.47
N LYS A 208 15.26 2.67 -17.82
CA LYS A 208 15.80 1.44 -18.41
C LYS A 208 15.87 0.33 -17.40
N ILE A 209 15.83 -0.91 -17.89
CA ILE A 209 15.97 -2.13 -17.08
C ILE A 209 17.32 -2.78 -17.34
N TYR A 210 17.97 -3.18 -16.27
CA TYR A 210 19.21 -3.95 -16.29
C TYR A 210 19.02 -5.22 -15.48
N TYR A 211 19.72 -6.27 -15.86
CA TYR A 211 19.81 -7.51 -15.09
C TYR A 211 21.26 -7.76 -14.70
N LYS A 212 21.48 -8.52 -13.64
CA LYS A 212 22.80 -8.91 -13.18
C LYS A 212 23.16 -10.25 -13.81
N ASN A 213 24.24 -10.30 -14.61
CA ASN A 213 24.69 -11.55 -15.21
C ASN A 213 25.42 -12.45 -14.20
N THR A 214 25.84 -13.65 -14.63
CA THR A 214 26.58 -14.63 -13.81
C THR A 214 27.92 -14.13 -13.30
N GLU A 215 28.53 -13.15 -13.97
CA GLU A 215 29.77 -12.49 -13.55
C GLU A 215 29.54 -11.35 -12.54
N GLY A 216 28.30 -11.08 -12.19
CA GLY A 216 27.92 -9.99 -11.27
C GLY A 216 27.86 -8.61 -11.92
N LYS A 217 27.93 -8.49 -13.26
CA LYS A 217 27.86 -7.23 -14.01
C LYS A 217 26.42 -6.89 -14.37
N TRP A 218 26.07 -5.60 -14.30
CA TRP A 218 24.80 -5.08 -14.76
C TRP A 218 24.82 -4.91 -16.28
N LEU A 219 23.92 -5.58 -16.98
CA LEU A 219 23.74 -5.49 -18.44
C LEU A 219 22.33 -5.00 -18.75
N PRO A 220 22.14 -4.13 -19.75
CA PRO A 220 20.81 -3.74 -20.17
C PRO A 220 20.06 -4.94 -20.74
N VAL A 221 18.75 -5.00 -20.50
CA VAL A 221 17.91 -6.01 -21.18
C VAL A 221 17.75 -5.64 -22.66
N GLU A 222 17.60 -6.65 -23.52
CA GLU A 222 17.25 -6.44 -24.92
C GLU A 222 15.73 -6.29 -25.02
N ASN A 223 15.27 -5.05 -25.05
CA ASN A 223 13.85 -4.72 -25.09
C ASN A 223 13.20 -5.05 -26.45
N LEU A 224 11.96 -5.54 -26.42
CA LEU A 224 11.16 -5.92 -27.59
C LEU A 224 10.17 -4.82 -28.01
N ASN A 225 9.93 -3.85 -27.11
CA ASN A 225 9.14 -2.64 -27.37
C ASN A 225 9.84 -1.44 -26.74
N ALA A 226 9.46 -0.24 -27.16
CA ALA A 226 10.01 0.99 -26.61
C ALA A 226 9.64 1.14 -25.12
N TYR A 227 10.53 1.81 -24.37
CA TYR A 227 10.22 2.28 -23.02
C TYR A 227 9.23 3.45 -23.12
N SER A 228 8.00 3.23 -22.68
CA SER A 228 6.98 4.28 -22.59
C SER A 228 6.92 4.86 -21.18
N ILE A 229 6.38 6.06 -21.05
CA ILE A 229 6.07 6.69 -19.77
C ILE A 229 4.61 7.15 -19.86
N ILE A 230 3.75 6.53 -19.06
CA ILE A 230 2.31 6.76 -19.09
C ILE A 230 1.88 7.24 -17.70
N LYS A 231 1.15 8.35 -17.64
CA LYS A 231 0.56 8.86 -16.40
C LYS A 231 -0.68 8.06 -16.06
N GLY A 232 -0.86 7.76 -14.76
CA GLY A 232 -2.05 7.10 -14.25
C GLY A 232 -2.16 5.60 -14.59
N GLU A 233 -1.25 5.09 -15.43
CA GLU A 233 -1.25 3.70 -15.87
C GLU A 233 0.14 3.08 -15.77
N GLY A 234 0.22 1.73 -15.89
CA GLY A 234 1.47 1.01 -15.88
C GLY A 234 2.30 1.23 -17.16
N SER A 235 3.49 1.81 -17.02
CA SER A 235 4.49 1.94 -18.08
C SER A 235 5.23 0.62 -18.24
N ALA A 236 4.92 -0.15 -19.28
CA ALA A 236 5.40 -1.51 -19.46
C ALA A 236 6.47 -1.65 -20.55
N VAL A 237 7.50 -2.46 -20.28
CA VAL A 237 8.47 -2.92 -21.27
C VAL A 237 8.52 -4.45 -21.29
N LYS A 238 8.52 -5.03 -22.48
CA LYS A 238 8.81 -6.44 -22.73
C LYS A 238 10.23 -6.57 -23.25
N PHE A 239 10.94 -7.59 -22.83
CA PHE A 239 12.33 -7.85 -23.24
C PHE A 239 12.59 -9.34 -23.41
N LYS A 240 13.68 -9.71 -24.08
CA LYS A 240 14.10 -11.11 -24.18
C LYS A 240 14.29 -11.67 -22.77
N THR A 241 13.74 -12.86 -22.52
CA THR A 241 13.82 -13.50 -21.21
C THR A 241 15.27 -13.58 -20.73
N VAL A 242 15.51 -13.08 -19.54
CA VAL A 242 16.80 -13.18 -18.86
C VAL A 242 16.65 -14.02 -17.61
N LYS A 243 17.70 -14.82 -17.31
CA LYS A 243 17.81 -15.60 -16.08
C LYS A 243 18.76 -14.87 -15.15
N THR A 244 18.30 -14.49 -13.96
CA THR A 244 19.06 -13.60 -13.08
C THR A 244 18.66 -13.73 -11.61
N LYS A 245 19.58 -13.32 -10.72
CA LYS A 245 19.33 -13.12 -9.28
C LYS A 245 19.02 -11.67 -8.92
N ALA A 246 19.21 -10.71 -9.84
CA ALA A 246 18.93 -9.32 -9.54
C ALA A 246 18.57 -8.52 -10.79
N ILE A 247 17.62 -7.60 -10.63
CA ILE A 247 17.17 -6.68 -11.66
C ILE A 247 17.27 -5.24 -11.13
N LYS A 248 17.55 -4.28 -12.01
CA LYS A 248 17.68 -2.87 -11.67
C LYS A 248 16.84 -2.02 -12.61
N LEU A 249 16.05 -1.14 -12.06
CA LEU A 249 15.40 -0.02 -12.72
C LEU A 249 16.31 1.19 -12.59
N GLU A 250 16.71 1.79 -13.70
CA GLU A 250 17.45 3.04 -13.77
C GLU A 250 16.55 4.13 -14.34
N VAL A 251 16.53 5.29 -13.70
CA VAL A 251 15.59 6.39 -13.97
C VAL A 251 16.37 7.69 -14.13
N VAL A 252 16.14 8.42 -15.23
CA VAL A 252 16.70 9.77 -15.43
C VAL A 252 15.66 10.78 -14.97
N LEU A 253 15.98 11.53 -13.93
CA LEU A 253 15.10 12.52 -13.33
C LEU A 253 15.01 13.78 -14.22
N PRO A 254 13.88 14.51 -14.20
CA PRO A 254 13.76 15.83 -14.82
C PRO A 254 14.73 16.84 -14.19
N ASP A 255 15.09 17.90 -14.93
CA ASP A 255 16.10 18.86 -14.49
C ASP A 255 15.69 19.65 -13.24
N GLU A 256 14.42 20.00 -13.15
CA GLU A 256 13.87 20.86 -12.07
C GLU A 256 12.88 20.13 -11.15
N LYS A 257 12.62 18.85 -11.41
CA LYS A 257 11.68 18.03 -10.67
C LYS A 257 12.35 16.71 -10.26
N THR A 258 11.82 16.09 -9.23
CA THR A 258 12.15 14.69 -8.93
C THR A 258 11.16 13.76 -9.61
N ALA A 259 11.31 12.45 -9.44
CA ALA A 259 10.31 11.47 -9.82
C ALA A 259 9.91 10.62 -8.63
N GLY A 260 8.75 9.97 -8.75
CA GLY A 260 8.26 9.02 -7.77
C GLY A 260 7.66 7.78 -8.41
N ILE A 261 7.53 6.72 -7.62
CA ILE A 261 7.00 5.42 -8.02
C ILE A 261 6.04 4.91 -6.95
N TYR A 262 4.90 4.39 -7.37
CA TYR A 262 3.99 3.62 -6.54
C TYR A 262 4.44 2.16 -6.46
N GLU A 263 4.57 1.51 -7.63
CA GLU A 263 4.85 0.09 -7.74
C GLU A 263 5.77 -0.18 -8.93
N TRP A 264 6.71 -1.10 -8.77
CA TRP A 264 7.53 -1.63 -9.84
C TRP A 264 7.42 -3.16 -9.90
N GLN A 265 6.70 -3.66 -10.89
CA GLN A 265 6.49 -5.07 -11.14
C GLN A 265 7.50 -5.66 -12.11
N VAL A 266 7.88 -6.90 -11.87
CA VAL A 266 8.70 -7.74 -12.76
C VAL A 266 8.07 -9.13 -12.89
N LYS A 267 8.02 -9.65 -14.12
CA LYS A 267 7.44 -10.98 -14.44
C LYS A 267 8.26 -11.69 -15.49
#